data_0a1e7abf4ad2f9955bd8f6a4ffad8c59
#
_entry.id   0a1e7abf4ad2f9955bd8f6a4ffad8c59
#
_cell.length_a   1.000
_cell.length_b   1.000
_cell.length_c   1.000
_cell.angle_alpha   90.00
_cell.angle_beta   90.00
_cell.angle_gamma   90.00
#
_symmetry.space_group_name_H-M   'P 1'
#
loop_
_entity.id
_entity.type
_entity.pdbx_description
1 polymer ?
#
loop_
_entity_poly.entity_id
_entity_poly.type
_entity_poly.pdbx_seq_one_letter_code
_entity_poly.pdbx_strand_id
1 'polypeptide(L)'
;LDVVHEDKTLPVLRNVMRNFYSPLKASDPYLQFVFLTGITKFSQLSIFSELNNLTNISMFPEFGGICGITKEEMLTQMKDYVERLAKANEWTYEEAVAELTQQYDGYHFTWPSPDIFNPFSLLNAFNVNRIENYWFSSGTPTYLIEMLRKFNVMPADIGNMQTLASDFDAPTENMASITPLLYQSGYVTIKDFDRPTLLYTLDIPNKEIRVGLMDSLLPNYVNMRKEAGNTTIAKMYRALYNDDLDEMFRLLQEYLLTVPYCDNANSEGHYQQMLYIIFSLFGRYVEVEVRTPRGRVDVVMKTGKALYLFELKLNKSAEAAMKQIDLKDYASKFALAGLPIVKVG
;
A
#
# COMPACT_ATOMS: atom_id res chain seq x y z
N LEU A 1 20.88 -11.02 -0.68
CA LEU A 1 21.54 -9.77 -0.28
C LEU A 1 20.79 -9.07 0.86
N ASP A 2 19.47 -9.21 0.94
CA ASP A 2 18.65 -8.58 2.00
C ASP A 2 18.91 -9.14 3.40
N VAL A 3 19.60 -10.27 3.49
CA VAL A 3 19.92 -10.95 4.77
C VAL A 3 21.27 -10.51 5.33
N VAL A 4 22.04 -9.71 4.57
CA VAL A 4 23.42 -9.38 4.94
C VAL A 4 23.51 -7.95 5.45
N HIS A 5 23.20 -7.76 6.71
CA HIS A 5 23.42 -6.51 7.45
C HIS A 5 24.89 -6.32 7.90
N GLU A 6 25.79 -7.20 7.48
CA GLU A 6 27.21 -7.13 7.86
C GLU A 6 28.03 -6.38 6.83
N ASP A 7 28.55 -5.21 7.19
CA ASP A 7 29.43 -4.38 6.37
C ASP A 7 30.64 -5.14 5.79
N LYS A 8 31.06 -6.23 6.42
CA LYS A 8 32.18 -7.06 5.98
C LYS A 8 31.83 -8.04 4.86
N THR A 9 30.62 -8.58 4.85
CA THR A 9 30.20 -9.64 3.90
C THR A 9 29.63 -9.04 2.64
N LEU A 10 28.99 -7.88 2.71
CA LEU A 10 28.38 -7.20 1.56
C LEU A 10 29.37 -6.93 0.40
N PRO A 11 30.61 -6.41 0.62
CA PRO A 11 31.58 -6.22 -0.45
C PRO A 11 31.99 -7.53 -1.13
N VAL A 12 32.07 -8.63 -0.38
CA VAL A 12 32.40 -9.96 -0.93
C VAL A 12 31.29 -10.44 -1.87
N LEU A 13 30.04 -10.35 -1.43
CA LEU A 13 28.89 -10.73 -2.24
C LEU A 13 28.75 -9.84 -3.49
N ARG A 14 28.98 -8.54 -3.37
CA ARG A 14 29.03 -7.64 -4.53
C ARG A 14 30.06 -8.07 -5.55
N ASN A 15 31.26 -8.46 -5.10
CA ASN A 15 32.30 -8.94 -6.00
C ASN A 15 31.91 -10.24 -6.71
N VAL A 16 31.26 -11.17 -6.00
CA VAL A 16 30.72 -12.40 -6.61
C VAL A 16 29.69 -12.05 -7.70
N MET A 17 28.75 -11.16 -7.41
CA MET A 17 27.74 -10.72 -8.37
C MET A 17 28.37 -9.98 -9.56
N ARG A 18 29.36 -9.12 -9.32
CA ARG A 18 30.12 -8.46 -10.37
C ARG A 18 30.77 -9.46 -11.32
N ASN A 19 31.47 -10.46 -10.78
CA ASN A 19 32.12 -11.50 -11.56
C ASN A 19 31.11 -12.35 -12.32
N PHE A 20 29.89 -12.52 -11.83
CA PHE A 20 28.83 -13.23 -12.54
C PHE A 20 28.27 -12.43 -13.73
N TYR A 21 28.07 -11.12 -13.57
CA TYR A 21 27.45 -10.28 -14.60
C TYR A 21 28.46 -9.67 -15.59
N SER A 22 29.71 -9.44 -15.20
CA SER A 22 30.73 -8.81 -16.07
C SER A 22 30.94 -9.53 -17.42
N PRO A 23 30.84 -10.87 -17.52
CA PRO A 23 30.93 -11.56 -18.80
C PRO A 23 29.85 -11.21 -19.83
N LEU A 24 28.69 -10.68 -19.41
CA LEU A 24 27.62 -10.29 -20.33
C LEU A 24 28.09 -9.28 -21.38
N LYS A 25 28.92 -8.31 -20.96
CA LYS A 25 29.50 -7.33 -21.91
C LYS A 25 30.48 -7.97 -22.90
N ALA A 26 31.33 -8.86 -22.42
CA ALA A 26 32.28 -9.57 -23.29
C ALA A 26 31.57 -10.55 -24.23
N SER A 27 30.41 -11.04 -23.85
CA SER A 27 29.58 -11.96 -24.62
C SER A 27 28.62 -11.27 -25.59
N ASP A 28 28.57 -9.94 -25.62
CA ASP A 28 27.63 -9.14 -26.43
C ASP A 28 27.57 -9.63 -27.91
N PRO A 29 28.68 -9.97 -28.59
CA PRO A 29 28.62 -10.48 -29.96
C PRO A 29 27.91 -11.83 -30.13
N TYR A 30 27.70 -12.56 -29.04
CA TYR A 30 27.08 -13.90 -29.02
C TYR A 30 25.64 -13.87 -28.46
N LEU A 31 25.21 -12.74 -27.88
CA LEU A 31 23.91 -12.59 -27.26
C LEU A 31 22.98 -11.82 -28.20
N GLN A 32 21.84 -12.40 -28.52
CA GLN A 32 20.83 -11.75 -29.35
C GLN A 32 20.01 -10.74 -28.56
N PHE A 33 19.78 -11.01 -27.27
CA PHE A 33 18.99 -10.15 -26.39
C PHE A 33 19.33 -10.41 -24.93
N VAL A 34 19.40 -9.35 -24.13
CA VAL A 34 19.58 -9.42 -22.67
C VAL A 34 18.53 -8.56 -21.99
N PHE A 35 17.77 -9.17 -21.10
CA PHE A 35 16.78 -8.47 -20.27
C PHE A 35 17.06 -8.78 -18.80
N LEU A 36 17.31 -7.73 -18.00
CA LEU A 36 17.56 -7.83 -16.58
C LEU A 36 16.38 -7.20 -15.83
N THR A 37 15.81 -7.93 -14.89
CA THR A 37 14.75 -7.45 -14.01
C THR A 37 15.01 -7.87 -12.57
N GLY A 38 14.44 -7.16 -11.61
CA GLY A 38 14.56 -7.46 -10.18
C GLY A 38 13.71 -6.53 -9.33
N ILE A 39 13.59 -6.84 -8.04
CA ILE A 39 12.81 -6.05 -7.08
C ILE A 39 13.47 -4.70 -6.84
N THR A 40 14.79 -4.67 -6.63
CA THR A 40 15.55 -3.44 -6.40
C THR A 40 16.52 -3.16 -7.53
N LYS A 41 16.77 -1.88 -7.81
CA LYS A 41 17.69 -1.48 -8.85
C LYS A 41 19.14 -1.66 -8.40
N PHE A 42 19.82 -2.63 -8.96
CA PHE A 42 21.25 -2.83 -8.77
C PHE A 42 22.12 -1.90 -9.64
N SER A 43 21.52 -1.07 -10.50
CA SER A 43 22.23 -0.28 -11.49
C SER A 43 23.25 0.72 -10.92
N GLN A 44 23.08 1.13 -9.67
CA GLN A 44 24.03 2.02 -8.99
C GLN A 44 25.05 1.29 -8.12
N LEU A 45 24.93 -0.01 -7.94
CA LEU A 45 26.03 -0.80 -7.45
C LEU A 45 27.16 -0.80 -8.48
N SER A 46 28.38 -0.62 -8.03
CA SER A 46 29.59 -0.71 -8.87
C SER A 46 29.68 -1.99 -9.73
N ILE A 47 28.76 -2.92 -9.52
CA ILE A 47 28.60 -4.17 -10.29
C ILE A 47 28.21 -3.89 -11.73
N PHE A 48 27.33 -2.92 -12.00
CA PHE A 48 26.80 -2.63 -13.33
C PHE A 48 27.45 -1.41 -14.00
N SER A 49 28.34 -0.70 -13.31
CA SER A 49 29.09 0.39 -13.93
C SER A 49 29.89 -0.05 -15.17
N GLU A 50 30.18 -1.33 -15.28
CA GLU A 50 30.86 -1.95 -16.42
C GLU A 50 29.91 -2.36 -17.56
N LEU A 51 28.60 -2.48 -17.29
CA LEU A 51 27.57 -2.87 -18.27
C LEU A 51 26.93 -1.64 -18.93
N ASN A 52 27.75 -0.84 -19.60
CA ASN A 52 27.29 0.36 -20.32
C ASN A 52 26.55 0.06 -21.65
N ASN A 53 26.38 -1.21 -22.01
CA ASN A 53 25.57 -1.67 -23.12
C ASN A 53 24.11 -1.93 -22.78
N LEU A 54 23.71 -1.75 -21.51
CA LEU A 54 22.32 -1.88 -21.07
C LEU A 54 21.63 -0.51 -21.03
N THR A 55 20.39 -0.47 -21.49
CA THR A 55 19.52 0.70 -21.38
C THR A 55 18.54 0.50 -20.21
N ASN A 56 18.50 1.45 -19.26
CA ASN A 56 17.51 1.43 -18.20
C ASN A 56 16.17 1.95 -18.72
N ILE A 57 15.21 1.04 -18.90
CA ILE A 57 13.87 1.33 -19.44
C ILE A 57 12.79 1.51 -18.37
N SER A 58 13.16 1.46 -17.08
CA SER A 58 12.20 1.43 -15.97
C SER A 58 11.24 2.64 -15.93
N MET A 59 11.68 3.80 -16.42
CA MET A 59 10.88 5.03 -16.46
C MET A 59 10.42 5.42 -17.87
N PHE A 60 10.60 4.56 -18.86
CA PHE A 60 10.17 4.83 -20.23
C PHE A 60 8.66 4.53 -20.36
N PRO A 61 7.83 5.50 -20.79
CA PRO A 61 6.39 5.32 -20.92
C PRO A 61 5.99 4.15 -21.84
N GLU A 62 6.77 3.86 -22.86
CA GLU A 62 6.53 2.76 -23.81
C GLU A 62 6.56 1.39 -23.12
N PHE A 63 7.26 1.28 -21.99
CA PHE A 63 7.43 0.02 -21.24
C PHE A 63 6.64 0.01 -19.93
N GLY A 64 5.79 1.03 -19.68
CA GLY A 64 5.05 1.18 -18.44
C GLY A 64 4.17 -0.02 -18.06
N GLY A 65 3.72 -0.81 -19.05
CA GLY A 65 2.89 -2.00 -18.84
C GLY A 65 3.66 -3.34 -18.86
N ILE A 66 4.97 -3.35 -19.15
CA ILE A 66 5.72 -4.59 -19.47
C ILE A 66 5.74 -5.62 -18.32
N CYS A 67 5.66 -5.18 -17.08
CA CYS A 67 5.72 -6.04 -15.89
C CYS A 67 4.35 -6.25 -15.23
N GLY A 68 3.25 -5.81 -15.86
CA GLY A 68 1.89 -5.90 -15.32
C GLY A 68 0.90 -6.47 -16.31
N ILE A 69 -0.36 -6.46 -15.91
CA ILE A 69 -1.51 -6.78 -16.75
C ILE A 69 -2.37 -5.53 -16.79
N THR A 70 -2.64 -5.01 -17.98
CA THR A 70 -3.52 -3.86 -18.15
C THR A 70 -4.98 -4.26 -17.98
N LYS A 71 -5.84 -3.29 -17.66
CA LYS A 71 -7.28 -3.53 -17.58
C LYS A 71 -7.86 -4.01 -18.92
N GLU A 72 -7.35 -3.50 -20.03
CA GLU A 72 -7.75 -3.94 -21.36
C GLU A 72 -7.39 -5.40 -21.61
N GLU A 73 -6.18 -5.84 -21.26
CA GLU A 73 -5.77 -7.25 -21.36
C GLU A 73 -6.62 -8.15 -20.48
N MET A 74 -6.92 -7.74 -19.24
CA MET A 74 -7.81 -8.49 -18.35
C MET A 74 -9.21 -8.66 -18.96
N LEU A 75 -9.79 -7.59 -19.50
CA LEU A 75 -11.16 -7.62 -20.06
C LEU A 75 -11.23 -8.38 -21.38
N THR A 76 -10.14 -8.44 -22.17
CA THR A 76 -10.12 -9.08 -23.49
C THR A 76 -9.58 -10.49 -23.46
N GLN A 77 -8.39 -10.67 -22.89
CA GLN A 77 -7.67 -11.95 -22.92
C GLN A 77 -8.02 -12.86 -21.73
N MET A 78 -8.51 -12.28 -20.62
CA MET A 78 -8.81 -13.03 -19.40
C MET A 78 -10.31 -13.03 -19.05
N LYS A 79 -11.18 -12.71 -20.00
CA LYS A 79 -12.63 -12.62 -19.79
C LYS A 79 -13.22 -13.86 -19.14
N ASP A 80 -12.86 -15.04 -19.62
CA ASP A 80 -13.37 -16.33 -19.10
C ASP A 80 -12.98 -16.55 -17.63
N TYR A 81 -11.81 -16.04 -17.21
CA TYR A 81 -11.37 -16.13 -15.82
C TYR A 81 -12.19 -15.19 -14.92
N VAL A 82 -12.49 -13.98 -15.40
CA VAL A 82 -13.36 -13.01 -14.69
C VAL A 82 -14.79 -13.60 -14.55
N GLU A 83 -15.34 -14.20 -15.60
CA GLU A 83 -16.66 -14.84 -15.55
C GLU A 83 -16.71 -16.00 -14.55
N ARG A 84 -15.65 -16.82 -14.48
CA ARG A 84 -15.56 -17.90 -13.48
C ARG A 84 -15.49 -17.38 -12.06
N LEU A 85 -14.67 -16.32 -11.84
CA LEU A 85 -14.58 -15.65 -10.54
C LEU A 85 -15.93 -15.08 -10.12
N ALA A 86 -16.62 -14.37 -11.02
CA ALA A 86 -17.94 -13.80 -10.81
C ALA A 86 -18.94 -14.87 -10.38
N LYS A 87 -19.02 -15.95 -11.13
CA LYS A 87 -19.92 -17.09 -10.84
C LYS A 87 -19.62 -17.73 -9.48
N ALA A 88 -18.35 -17.93 -9.14
CA ALA A 88 -17.94 -18.56 -7.88
C ALA A 88 -18.29 -17.71 -6.64
N ASN A 89 -18.39 -16.38 -6.80
CA ASN A 89 -18.70 -15.43 -5.73
C ASN A 89 -20.15 -14.89 -5.80
N GLU A 90 -20.98 -15.39 -6.69
CA GLU A 90 -22.37 -14.92 -6.90
C GLU A 90 -22.44 -13.43 -7.29
N TRP A 91 -21.45 -12.95 -8.03
CA TRP A 91 -21.34 -11.59 -8.54
C TRP A 91 -21.73 -11.49 -10.01
N THR A 92 -22.13 -10.29 -10.41
CA THR A 92 -22.17 -9.93 -11.83
C THR A 92 -20.73 -9.80 -12.38
N TYR A 93 -20.59 -9.78 -13.70
CA TYR A 93 -19.29 -9.55 -14.34
C TYR A 93 -18.70 -8.18 -13.95
N GLU A 94 -19.53 -7.16 -13.93
CA GLU A 94 -19.16 -5.79 -13.57
C GLU A 94 -18.69 -5.69 -12.10
N GLU A 95 -19.37 -6.36 -11.18
CA GLU A 95 -18.94 -6.44 -9.79
C GLU A 95 -17.60 -7.15 -9.66
N ALA A 96 -17.38 -8.25 -10.35
CA ALA A 96 -16.10 -8.94 -10.34
C ALA A 96 -14.97 -8.06 -10.90
N VAL A 97 -15.21 -7.33 -11.98
CA VAL A 97 -14.24 -6.36 -12.54
C VAL A 97 -13.95 -5.24 -11.53
N ALA A 98 -14.97 -4.71 -10.86
CA ALA A 98 -14.80 -3.65 -9.86
C ALA A 98 -13.98 -4.13 -8.66
N GLU A 99 -14.28 -5.32 -8.12
CA GLU A 99 -13.55 -5.91 -7.01
C GLU A 99 -12.09 -6.21 -7.36
N LEU A 100 -11.83 -6.81 -8.54
CA LEU A 100 -10.46 -7.04 -9.02
C LEU A 100 -9.70 -5.73 -9.17
N THR A 101 -10.33 -4.70 -9.76
CA THR A 101 -9.71 -3.37 -9.96
C THR A 101 -9.36 -2.75 -8.60
N GLN A 102 -10.29 -2.71 -7.66
CA GLN A 102 -10.05 -2.15 -6.34
C GLN A 102 -8.96 -2.88 -5.58
N GLN A 103 -8.91 -4.20 -5.72
CA GLN A 103 -8.01 -5.04 -4.93
C GLN A 103 -6.58 -5.06 -5.47
N TYR A 104 -6.36 -5.13 -6.79
CA TYR A 104 -5.06 -5.46 -7.37
C TYR A 104 -4.53 -4.49 -8.42
N ASP A 105 -5.36 -3.55 -8.91
CA ASP A 105 -4.98 -2.58 -9.95
C ASP A 105 -4.28 -1.36 -9.35
N GLY A 106 -3.84 -0.43 -10.20
CA GLY A 106 -3.41 0.90 -9.81
C GLY A 106 -1.92 1.08 -9.67
N TYR A 107 -1.09 0.18 -10.16
CA TYR A 107 0.35 0.39 -10.27
C TYR A 107 0.72 1.24 -11.48
N HIS A 108 1.67 2.16 -11.29
CA HIS A 108 2.35 2.92 -12.33
C HIS A 108 3.85 2.96 -12.02
N PHE A 109 4.66 2.49 -12.96
CA PHE A 109 6.12 2.52 -12.83
C PHE A 109 6.76 3.63 -13.66
N THR A 110 5.96 4.39 -14.39
CA THR A 110 6.31 5.61 -15.11
C THR A 110 5.09 6.51 -15.20
N TRP A 111 5.23 7.74 -15.70
CA TRP A 111 4.12 8.66 -15.85
C TRP A 111 4.27 9.53 -17.11
N PRO A 112 3.22 9.63 -17.95
CA PRO A 112 1.95 8.90 -17.86
C PRO A 112 2.10 7.43 -18.27
N SER A 113 1.29 6.55 -17.68
CA SER A 113 1.16 5.14 -18.08
C SER A 113 -0.24 4.63 -17.74
N PRO A 114 -0.71 3.52 -18.33
CA PRO A 114 -1.94 2.89 -17.88
C PRO A 114 -1.77 2.34 -16.46
N ASP A 115 -2.89 2.23 -15.74
CA ASP A 115 -2.96 1.39 -14.53
C ASP A 115 -2.68 -0.07 -14.91
N ILE A 116 -1.91 -0.76 -14.08
CA ILE A 116 -1.63 -2.19 -14.25
C ILE A 116 -1.90 -2.95 -12.97
N PHE A 117 -2.45 -4.15 -13.15
CA PHE A 117 -2.63 -5.13 -12.09
C PHE A 117 -1.30 -5.78 -11.70
N ASN A 118 -1.18 -6.14 -10.42
CA ASN A 118 -0.15 -7.07 -10.00
C ASN A 118 -0.44 -8.46 -10.58
N PRO A 119 0.43 -8.99 -11.48
CA PRO A 119 0.16 -10.28 -12.12
C PRO A 119 0.07 -11.43 -11.14
N PHE A 120 0.92 -11.45 -10.12
CA PHE A 120 0.94 -12.52 -9.12
C PHE A 120 -0.41 -12.60 -8.39
N SER A 121 -0.90 -11.49 -7.89
CA SER A 121 -2.15 -11.44 -7.12
C SER A 121 -3.37 -11.71 -8.01
N LEU A 122 -3.42 -11.11 -9.20
CA LEU A 122 -4.51 -11.30 -10.16
C LEU A 122 -4.62 -12.76 -10.61
N LEU A 123 -3.51 -13.40 -10.97
CA LEU A 123 -3.49 -14.79 -11.42
C LEU A 123 -3.83 -15.77 -10.29
N ASN A 124 -3.41 -15.50 -9.06
CA ASN A 124 -3.83 -16.30 -7.91
C ASN A 124 -5.32 -16.17 -7.62
N ALA A 125 -5.89 -14.96 -7.72
CA ALA A 125 -7.33 -14.76 -7.58
C ALA A 125 -8.13 -15.59 -8.60
N PHE A 126 -7.69 -15.62 -9.85
CA PHE A 126 -8.29 -16.47 -10.88
C PHE A 126 -8.10 -17.97 -10.63
N ASN A 127 -6.94 -18.37 -10.11
CA ASN A 127 -6.65 -19.77 -9.85
C ASN A 127 -7.54 -20.38 -8.77
N VAL A 128 -7.77 -19.63 -7.67
CA VAL A 128 -8.61 -20.09 -6.56
C VAL A 128 -10.04 -19.55 -6.59
N ASN A 129 -10.38 -18.69 -7.55
CA ASN A 129 -11.66 -17.98 -7.68
C ASN A 129 -12.07 -17.20 -6.41
N ARG A 130 -11.13 -16.52 -5.77
CA ARG A 130 -11.35 -15.72 -4.56
C ARG A 130 -10.52 -14.45 -4.59
N ILE A 131 -11.01 -13.40 -3.93
CA ILE A 131 -10.30 -12.15 -3.68
C ILE A 131 -9.65 -12.24 -2.30
N GLU A 132 -8.32 -12.29 -2.24
CA GLU A 132 -7.54 -12.38 -1.00
C GLU A 132 -6.25 -11.53 -1.12
N ASN A 133 -5.49 -11.39 -0.04
CA ASN A 133 -4.20 -10.67 -0.03
C ASN A 133 -3.05 -11.63 -0.36
N TYR A 134 -2.84 -11.93 -1.63
CA TYR A 134 -1.83 -12.90 -2.08
C TYR A 134 -0.42 -12.37 -1.96
N TRP A 135 -0.20 -11.08 -2.20
CA TRP A 135 1.13 -10.48 -2.24
C TRP A 135 1.89 -10.64 -0.91
N PHE A 136 1.17 -10.54 0.21
CA PHE A 136 1.73 -10.73 1.56
C PHE A 136 1.85 -12.19 2.01
N SER A 137 1.37 -13.15 1.23
CA SER A 137 1.44 -14.58 1.58
C SER A 137 2.87 -15.12 1.58
N SER A 138 3.80 -14.48 0.90
CA SER A 138 5.22 -14.87 0.81
C SER A 138 6.07 -14.50 2.04
N GLY A 139 5.52 -13.79 3.02
CA GLY A 139 6.19 -13.46 4.28
C GLY A 139 5.90 -12.07 4.82
N THR A 140 6.17 -11.87 6.11
CA THR A 140 6.08 -10.55 6.76
C THR A 140 7.23 -9.67 6.27
N PRO A 141 7.01 -8.41 5.90
CA PRO A 141 8.05 -7.51 5.42
C PRO A 141 8.94 -6.99 6.58
N THR A 142 9.64 -7.88 7.28
CA THR A 142 10.44 -7.56 8.47
C THR A 142 11.45 -6.46 8.19
N TYR A 143 12.17 -6.58 7.07
CA TYR A 143 13.14 -5.57 6.65
C TYR A 143 12.52 -4.19 6.43
N LEU A 144 11.34 -4.14 5.79
CA LEU A 144 10.62 -2.87 5.61
C LEU A 144 10.24 -2.25 6.96
N ILE A 145 9.73 -3.05 7.90
CA ILE A 145 9.34 -2.57 9.24
C ILE A 145 10.54 -1.99 9.98
N GLU A 146 11.71 -2.63 9.90
CA GLU A 146 12.95 -2.11 10.46
C GLU A 146 13.37 -0.79 9.82
N MET A 147 13.25 -0.67 8.49
CA MET A 147 13.56 0.56 7.77
C MET A 147 12.58 1.69 8.07
N LEU A 148 11.28 1.42 8.17
CA LEU A 148 10.29 2.41 8.61
C LEU A 148 10.66 3.00 9.99
N ARG A 149 11.08 2.15 10.93
CA ARG A 149 11.56 2.60 12.24
C ARG A 149 12.85 3.42 12.14
N LYS A 150 13.83 2.94 11.38
CA LYS A 150 15.13 3.61 11.18
C LYS A 150 14.97 5.02 10.61
N PHE A 151 14.07 5.19 9.65
CA PHE A 151 13.77 6.48 9.02
C PHE A 151 12.66 7.27 9.73
N ASN A 152 12.14 6.75 10.86
CA ASN A 152 11.07 7.37 11.63
C ASN A 152 9.83 7.72 10.78
N VAL A 153 9.49 6.84 9.83
CA VAL A 153 8.32 6.98 8.95
C VAL A 153 7.11 6.33 9.61
N MET A 154 6.07 7.09 9.81
CA MET A 154 4.83 6.62 10.41
C MET A 154 3.89 6.00 9.37
N PRO A 155 3.05 5.03 9.75
CA PRO A 155 2.10 4.39 8.82
C PRO A 155 1.24 5.36 8.02
N ALA A 156 0.82 6.46 8.65
CA ALA A 156 0.02 7.49 8.01
C ALA A 156 0.79 8.39 7.02
N ASP A 157 2.11 8.36 7.07
CA ASP A 157 2.98 9.09 6.14
C ASP A 157 3.26 8.29 4.87
N ILE A 158 2.90 6.99 4.86
CA ILE A 158 3.03 6.12 3.68
C ILE A 158 1.84 6.39 2.75
N GLY A 159 2.04 7.26 1.82
CA GLY A 159 1.04 7.74 0.89
C GLY A 159 1.13 9.24 0.72
N ASN A 160 0.67 9.76 -0.42
CA ASN A 160 0.76 11.16 -0.79
C ASN A 160 2.18 11.78 -0.60
N MET A 161 3.20 10.94 -0.83
CA MET A 161 4.61 11.33 -0.73
C MET A 161 5.02 12.05 -2.00
N GLN A 162 5.86 13.08 -1.88
CA GLN A 162 6.41 13.77 -3.04
C GLN A 162 7.91 13.50 -3.17
N THR A 163 8.38 13.27 -4.41
CA THR A 163 9.77 12.92 -4.68
C THR A 163 10.20 13.34 -6.09
N LEU A 164 11.51 13.40 -6.30
CA LEU A 164 12.10 13.66 -7.62
C LEU A 164 12.43 12.33 -8.34
N ALA A 165 12.59 12.39 -9.66
CA ALA A 165 12.98 11.22 -10.46
C ALA A 165 14.27 10.53 -9.99
N SER A 166 15.24 11.30 -9.48
CA SER A 166 16.50 10.79 -8.93
C SER A 166 16.31 9.78 -7.78
N ASP A 167 15.22 9.92 -7.02
CA ASP A 167 14.99 9.10 -5.84
C ASP A 167 14.49 7.69 -6.20
N PHE A 168 13.90 7.51 -7.39
CA PHE A 168 13.49 6.19 -7.86
C PHE A 168 14.65 5.24 -8.12
N ASP A 169 15.80 5.80 -8.52
CA ASP A 169 17.01 5.04 -8.87
C ASP A 169 18.03 5.01 -7.74
N ALA A 170 17.74 5.66 -6.60
CA ALA A 170 18.66 5.71 -5.48
C ALA A 170 18.94 4.29 -4.95
N PRO A 171 20.21 3.99 -4.59
CA PRO A 171 20.57 2.70 -4.03
C PRO A 171 19.89 2.45 -2.69
N THR A 172 19.31 1.26 -2.51
CA THR A 172 18.64 0.89 -1.26
C THR A 172 19.62 0.59 -0.11
N GLU A 173 20.92 0.61 -0.35
CA GLU A 173 21.96 0.31 0.64
C GLU A 173 22.37 1.51 1.50
N ASN A 174 22.40 2.71 0.90
CA ASN A 174 22.78 3.97 1.53
C ASN A 174 21.69 5.02 1.31
N MET A 175 20.45 4.67 1.63
CA MET A 175 19.32 5.55 1.41
C MET A 175 19.37 6.78 2.33
N ALA A 176 19.15 7.95 1.76
CA ALA A 176 18.87 9.18 2.52
C ALA A 176 17.41 9.22 3.01
N SER A 177 16.51 8.51 2.32
CA SER A 177 15.10 8.36 2.66
C SER A 177 14.63 6.93 2.36
N ILE A 178 13.47 6.54 2.88
CA ILE A 178 12.90 5.20 2.61
C ILE A 178 12.19 5.11 1.25
N THR A 179 11.99 6.23 0.58
CA THR A 179 11.22 6.33 -0.69
C THR A 179 11.69 5.35 -1.76
N PRO A 180 13.01 5.21 -2.04
CA PRO A 180 13.49 4.24 -3.03
C PRO A 180 13.07 2.80 -2.69
N LEU A 181 13.16 2.41 -1.43
CA LEU A 181 12.76 1.06 -0.99
C LEU A 181 11.26 0.84 -1.16
N LEU A 182 10.43 1.77 -0.70
CA LEU A 182 8.96 1.66 -0.81
C LEU A 182 8.51 1.57 -2.28
N TYR A 183 9.10 2.39 -3.16
CA TYR A 183 8.75 2.41 -4.57
C TYR A 183 9.26 1.15 -5.30
N GLN A 184 10.54 0.81 -5.19
CA GLN A 184 11.13 -0.34 -5.89
C GLN A 184 10.52 -1.66 -5.43
N SER A 185 10.12 -1.77 -4.16
CA SER A 185 9.45 -2.96 -3.62
C SER A 185 7.93 -2.97 -3.85
N GLY A 186 7.35 -1.97 -4.51
CA GLY A 186 5.93 -1.94 -4.87
C GLY A 186 4.96 -1.62 -3.72
N TYR A 187 5.43 -1.06 -2.60
CA TYR A 187 4.55 -0.59 -1.53
C TYR A 187 3.88 0.74 -1.86
N VAL A 188 4.57 1.57 -2.64
CA VAL A 188 4.01 2.79 -3.22
C VAL A 188 4.26 2.81 -4.71
N THR A 189 3.46 3.58 -5.43
CA THR A 189 3.51 3.74 -6.87
C THR A 189 3.30 5.19 -7.26
N ILE A 190 3.62 5.57 -8.50
CA ILE A 190 3.38 6.91 -9.00
C ILE A 190 1.87 7.11 -9.19
N LYS A 191 1.33 8.22 -8.71
CA LYS A 191 -0.09 8.59 -8.88
C LYS A 191 -0.26 9.91 -9.63
N ASP A 192 0.77 10.74 -9.69
CA ASP A 192 0.74 12.01 -10.40
C ASP A 192 2.15 12.55 -10.65
N PHE A 193 2.26 13.50 -11.59
CA PHE A 193 3.48 14.23 -11.88
C PHE A 193 3.18 15.69 -12.14
N ASP A 194 3.72 16.56 -11.30
CA ASP A 194 3.64 18.01 -11.47
C ASP A 194 4.79 18.54 -12.34
N ARG A 195 4.47 18.89 -13.59
CA ARG A 195 5.45 19.40 -14.56
C ARG A 195 6.20 20.66 -14.11
N PRO A 196 5.54 21.66 -13.47
CA PRO A 196 6.22 22.87 -13.02
C PRO A 196 7.30 22.62 -11.97
N THR A 197 7.07 21.72 -11.04
CA THR A 197 8.00 21.40 -9.94
C THR A 197 8.85 20.17 -10.20
N LEU A 198 8.54 19.38 -11.22
CA LEU A 198 9.14 18.08 -11.53
C LEU A 198 8.97 17.04 -10.40
N LEU A 199 7.95 17.22 -9.56
CA LEU A 199 7.65 16.33 -8.45
C LEU A 199 6.67 15.24 -8.88
N TYR A 200 7.00 14.02 -8.51
CA TYR A 200 6.08 12.88 -8.57
C TYR A 200 5.34 12.76 -7.24
N THR A 201 4.05 12.48 -7.30
CA THR A 201 3.26 12.08 -6.14
C THR A 201 3.17 10.56 -6.08
N LEU A 202 3.53 9.99 -4.94
CA LEU A 202 3.47 8.56 -4.68
C LEU A 202 2.38 8.26 -3.68
N ASP A 203 1.64 7.16 -3.89
CA ASP A 203 0.69 6.63 -2.93
C ASP A 203 0.67 5.10 -2.97
N ILE A 204 0.01 4.49 -2.00
CA ILE A 204 -0.23 3.05 -1.95
C ILE A 204 -1.07 2.66 -3.19
N PRO A 205 -0.66 1.64 -3.96
CA PRO A 205 -1.30 1.34 -5.25
C PRO A 205 -2.77 0.94 -5.13
N ASN A 206 -3.11 0.07 -4.19
CA ASN A 206 -4.40 -0.58 -4.12
C ASN A 206 -4.76 -1.06 -2.70
N LYS A 207 -5.94 -1.68 -2.59
CA LYS A 207 -6.49 -2.21 -1.34
C LYS A 207 -5.66 -3.35 -0.76
N GLU A 208 -5.15 -4.26 -1.61
CA GLU A 208 -4.32 -5.38 -1.16
C GLU A 208 -3.09 -4.88 -0.39
N ILE A 209 -2.36 -3.95 -0.99
CA ILE A 209 -1.14 -3.40 -0.38
C ILE A 209 -1.46 -2.61 0.88
N ARG A 210 -2.50 -1.77 0.86
CA ARG A 210 -2.91 -0.98 2.03
C ARG A 210 -3.26 -1.88 3.21
N VAL A 211 -4.14 -2.84 3.01
CA VAL A 211 -4.60 -3.75 4.06
C VAL A 211 -3.46 -4.64 4.55
N GLY A 212 -2.69 -5.23 3.63
CA GLY A 212 -1.59 -6.13 3.99
C GLY A 212 -0.46 -5.44 4.73
N LEU A 213 -0.12 -4.20 4.33
CA LEU A 213 0.89 -3.39 5.01
C LEU A 213 0.43 -3.03 6.43
N MET A 214 -0.80 -2.54 6.60
CA MET A 214 -1.34 -2.18 7.91
C MET A 214 -1.46 -3.41 8.83
N ASP A 215 -1.86 -4.56 8.30
CA ASP A 215 -1.87 -5.84 9.03
C ASP A 215 -0.47 -6.26 9.51
N SER A 216 0.54 -6.02 8.70
CA SER A 216 1.93 -6.31 9.03
C SER A 216 2.52 -5.34 10.07
N LEU A 217 2.05 -4.09 10.06
CA LEU A 217 2.49 -3.07 11.01
C LEU A 217 1.79 -3.17 12.37
N LEU A 218 0.55 -3.67 12.42
CA LEU A 218 -0.28 -3.73 13.62
C LEU A 218 0.42 -4.29 14.86
N PRO A 219 1.16 -5.43 14.81
CA PRO A 219 1.84 -5.99 15.97
C PRO A 219 2.92 -5.07 16.59
N ASN A 220 3.36 -4.05 15.85
CA ASN A 220 4.37 -3.09 16.32
C ASN A 220 3.76 -1.96 17.16
N TYR A 221 2.44 -1.84 17.15
CA TYR A 221 1.70 -0.77 17.82
C TYR A 221 0.82 -1.28 18.95
N VAL A 222 0.50 -2.59 18.99
CA VAL A 222 -0.32 -3.20 20.04
C VAL A 222 0.45 -4.29 20.77
N ASN A 223 0.23 -4.40 22.08
CA ASN A 223 0.77 -5.49 22.89
C ASN A 223 -0.19 -6.70 22.90
N MET A 224 -0.55 -7.16 21.70
CA MET A 224 -1.56 -8.21 21.51
C MET A 224 -1.11 -9.12 20.38
N ARG A 225 -1.52 -10.40 20.44
CA ARG A 225 -1.28 -11.32 19.32
C ARG A 225 -2.05 -10.86 18.08
N LYS A 226 -1.44 -10.99 16.91
CA LYS A 226 -2.01 -10.57 15.62
C LYS A 226 -3.42 -11.12 15.40
N GLU A 227 -3.66 -12.39 15.71
CA GLU A 227 -4.95 -13.06 15.54
C GLU A 227 -6.05 -12.43 16.42
N ALA A 228 -5.69 -12.09 17.67
CA ALA A 228 -6.62 -11.44 18.59
C ALA A 228 -6.96 -10.02 18.13
N GLY A 229 -5.95 -9.29 17.64
CA GLY A 229 -6.15 -7.95 17.06
C GLY A 229 -7.10 -7.98 15.87
N ASN A 230 -6.85 -8.86 14.92
CA ASN A 230 -7.71 -9.02 13.73
C ASN A 230 -9.14 -9.46 14.08
N THR A 231 -9.30 -10.36 15.06
CA THR A 231 -10.62 -10.78 15.55
C THR A 231 -11.38 -9.60 16.15
N THR A 232 -10.70 -8.73 16.90
CA THR A 232 -11.34 -7.55 17.48
C THR A 232 -11.78 -6.55 16.43
N ILE A 233 -10.95 -6.32 15.40
CA ILE A 233 -11.31 -5.46 14.25
C ILE A 233 -12.53 -6.03 13.51
N ALA A 234 -12.59 -7.34 13.30
CA ALA A 234 -13.75 -7.99 12.69
C ALA A 234 -15.03 -7.84 13.55
N LYS A 235 -14.91 -7.89 14.89
CA LYS A 235 -16.05 -7.65 15.80
C LYS A 235 -16.51 -6.18 15.76
N MET A 236 -15.58 -5.22 15.73
CA MET A 236 -15.90 -3.80 15.56
C MET A 236 -16.68 -3.58 14.26
N TYR A 237 -16.19 -4.16 13.13
CA TYR A 237 -16.91 -4.08 11.87
C TYR A 237 -18.31 -4.69 11.95
N ARG A 238 -18.47 -5.84 12.59
CA ARG A 238 -19.77 -6.48 12.75
C ARG A 238 -20.74 -5.60 13.57
N ALA A 239 -20.25 -4.96 14.62
CA ALA A 239 -21.04 -4.00 15.40
C ALA A 239 -21.51 -2.83 14.51
N LEU A 240 -20.59 -2.24 13.74
CA LEU A 240 -20.92 -1.18 12.79
C LEU A 240 -21.93 -1.64 11.71
N TYR A 241 -21.78 -2.85 11.18
CA TYR A 241 -22.70 -3.41 10.20
C TYR A 241 -24.13 -3.60 10.76
N ASN A 242 -24.25 -3.81 12.09
CA ASN A 242 -25.52 -3.94 12.80
C ASN A 242 -26.06 -2.58 13.31
N ASP A 243 -25.42 -1.46 12.94
CA ASP A 243 -25.72 -0.11 13.40
C ASP A 243 -25.53 0.09 14.93
N ASP A 244 -24.70 -0.75 15.56
CA ASP A 244 -24.36 -0.70 16.99
C ASP A 244 -23.03 0.07 17.17
N LEU A 245 -23.11 1.40 17.11
CA LEU A 245 -21.96 2.28 17.30
C LEU A 245 -21.41 2.22 18.73
N ASP A 246 -22.26 2.03 19.73
CA ASP A 246 -21.85 1.95 21.14
C ASP A 246 -20.93 0.74 21.35
N GLU A 247 -21.33 -0.42 20.85
CA GLU A 247 -20.50 -1.64 20.91
C GLU A 247 -19.21 -1.48 20.08
N MET A 248 -19.28 -0.85 18.92
CA MET A 248 -18.09 -0.58 18.10
C MET A 248 -17.09 0.28 18.87
N PHE A 249 -17.53 1.36 19.50
CA PHE A 249 -16.66 2.24 20.30
C PHE A 249 -16.19 1.58 21.59
N ARG A 250 -17.01 0.76 22.25
CA ARG A 250 -16.59 -0.04 23.40
C ARG A 250 -15.42 -0.97 23.04
N LEU A 251 -15.53 -1.68 21.93
CA LEU A 251 -14.48 -2.56 21.42
C LEU A 251 -13.22 -1.77 21.01
N LEU A 252 -13.39 -0.59 20.40
CA LEU A 252 -12.27 0.29 20.05
C LEU A 252 -11.53 0.77 21.31
N GLN A 253 -12.29 1.18 22.34
CA GLN A 253 -11.71 1.60 23.61
C GLN A 253 -10.93 0.46 24.28
N GLU A 254 -11.51 -0.74 24.37
CA GLU A 254 -10.83 -1.93 24.88
C GLU A 254 -9.54 -2.23 24.09
N TYR A 255 -9.61 -2.09 22.77
CA TYR A 255 -8.45 -2.29 21.92
C TYR A 255 -7.34 -1.27 22.20
N LEU A 256 -7.69 0.00 22.31
CA LEU A 256 -6.73 1.07 22.61
C LEU A 256 -6.09 0.93 23.99
N LEU A 257 -6.78 0.32 24.97
CA LEU A 257 -6.21 0.02 26.29
C LEU A 257 -5.09 -1.05 26.24
N THR A 258 -5.01 -1.83 25.16
CA THR A 258 -3.91 -2.79 24.96
C THR A 258 -2.64 -2.16 24.39
N VAL A 259 -2.73 -0.90 23.98
CA VAL A 259 -1.58 -0.14 23.46
C VAL A 259 -0.60 0.13 24.58
N PRO A 260 0.70 -0.23 24.44
CA PRO A 260 1.69 0.08 25.45
C PRO A 260 1.78 1.57 25.70
N TYR A 261 1.81 1.96 26.96
CA TYR A 261 2.04 3.35 27.34
C TYR A 261 3.46 3.76 26.90
N CYS A 262 3.55 4.74 26.02
CA CYS A 262 4.82 5.31 25.61
C CYS A 262 5.14 6.49 26.52
N ASP A 263 6.19 6.37 27.34
CA ASP A 263 6.67 7.42 28.26
C ASP A 263 7.24 8.67 27.55
N ASN A 264 7.20 8.71 26.24
CA ASN A 264 7.73 9.82 25.45
C ASN A 264 6.65 10.85 25.13
N ALA A 265 7.04 12.12 25.01
CA ALA A 265 6.21 13.29 24.67
C ALA A 265 5.40 13.16 23.35
N ASN A 266 5.35 12.01 22.75
CA ASN A 266 4.72 11.70 21.47
C ASN A 266 3.54 10.70 21.57
N SER A 267 2.90 10.59 22.74
CA SER A 267 1.75 9.70 22.96
C SER A 267 0.59 10.01 22.01
N GLU A 268 0.35 11.29 21.72
CA GLU A 268 -0.70 11.74 20.80
C GLU A 268 -0.47 11.22 19.38
N GLY A 269 0.75 11.33 18.86
CA GLY A 269 1.12 10.80 17.54
C GLY A 269 0.98 9.27 17.47
N HIS A 270 1.29 8.56 18.56
CA HIS A 270 1.16 7.10 18.59
C HIS A 270 -0.32 6.65 18.49
N TYR A 271 -1.23 7.28 19.23
CA TYR A 271 -2.66 6.99 19.11
C TYR A 271 -3.23 7.33 17.73
N GLN A 272 -2.77 8.42 17.13
CA GLN A 272 -3.16 8.78 15.75
C GLN A 272 -2.76 7.70 14.75
N GLN A 273 -1.54 7.18 14.85
CA GLN A 273 -1.06 6.10 13.97
C GLN A 273 -1.84 4.81 14.18
N MET A 274 -2.15 4.49 15.45
CA MET A 274 -2.97 3.34 15.79
C MET A 274 -4.36 3.41 15.17
N LEU A 275 -5.05 4.54 15.31
CA LEU A 275 -6.36 4.77 14.72
C LEU A 275 -6.28 4.67 13.19
N TYR A 276 -5.23 5.22 12.58
CA TYR A 276 -5.00 5.08 11.15
C TYR A 276 -4.90 3.61 10.71
N ILE A 277 -4.12 2.79 11.43
CA ILE A 277 -3.97 1.36 11.14
C ILE A 277 -5.32 0.65 11.31
N ILE A 278 -6.00 0.85 12.43
CA ILE A 278 -7.28 0.17 12.72
C ILE A 278 -8.31 0.51 11.65
N PHE A 279 -8.53 1.78 11.34
CA PHE A 279 -9.50 2.18 10.33
C PHE A 279 -9.10 1.75 8.92
N SER A 280 -7.82 1.75 8.58
CA SER A 280 -7.35 1.20 7.30
C SER A 280 -7.64 -0.29 7.17
N LEU A 281 -7.60 -1.05 8.28
CA LEU A 281 -7.92 -2.47 8.28
C LEU A 281 -9.42 -2.77 8.10
N PHE A 282 -10.31 -1.82 8.37
CA PHE A 282 -11.71 -1.94 7.97
C PHE A 282 -11.86 -2.06 6.44
N GLY A 283 -10.86 -1.62 5.68
CA GLY A 283 -10.78 -1.84 4.24
C GLY A 283 -10.91 -3.30 3.79
N ARG A 284 -10.71 -4.28 4.70
CA ARG A 284 -10.99 -5.71 4.42
C ARG A 284 -12.46 -5.98 4.13
N TYR A 285 -13.34 -5.18 4.68
CA TYR A 285 -14.78 -5.43 4.72
C TYR A 285 -15.60 -4.43 3.90
N VAL A 286 -15.12 -3.18 3.80
CA VAL A 286 -15.85 -2.05 3.21
C VAL A 286 -14.91 -1.12 2.47
N GLU A 287 -15.46 -0.23 1.65
CA GLU A 287 -14.73 0.91 1.12
C GLU A 287 -14.42 1.86 2.27
N VAL A 288 -13.14 2.18 2.47
CA VAL A 288 -12.70 3.10 3.52
C VAL A 288 -11.64 4.05 3.00
N GLU A 289 -11.81 5.32 3.31
CA GLU A 289 -10.81 6.37 3.10
C GLU A 289 -10.41 6.94 4.46
N VAL A 290 -9.12 6.86 4.79
CA VAL A 290 -8.57 7.37 6.04
C VAL A 290 -7.60 8.50 5.74
N ARG A 291 -7.81 9.67 6.35
CA ARG A 291 -6.95 10.85 6.24
C ARG A 291 -6.46 11.26 7.62
N THR A 292 -5.18 11.63 7.72
CA THR A 292 -4.56 11.98 9.00
C THR A 292 -3.82 13.31 8.96
N PRO A 293 -4.50 14.45 8.84
CA PRO A 293 -3.86 15.72 9.13
C PRO A 293 -3.53 15.80 10.63
N ARG A 294 -2.53 16.61 10.99
CA ARG A 294 -2.03 16.73 12.38
C ARG A 294 -3.15 16.85 13.41
N GLY A 295 -3.13 15.98 14.42
CA GLY A 295 -4.06 15.99 15.56
C GLY A 295 -5.49 15.57 15.26
N ARG A 296 -5.75 14.87 14.15
CA ARG A 296 -7.08 14.33 13.81
C ARG A 296 -6.99 13.12 12.89
N VAL A 297 -8.04 12.32 12.87
CA VAL A 297 -8.24 11.23 11.93
C VAL A 297 -9.62 11.40 11.31
N ASP A 298 -9.66 11.63 10.00
CA ASP A 298 -10.90 11.72 9.24
C ASP A 298 -11.11 10.37 8.53
N VAL A 299 -12.24 9.72 8.71
CA VAL A 299 -12.56 8.45 8.08
C VAL A 299 -13.89 8.54 7.37
N VAL A 300 -13.92 8.13 6.13
CA VAL A 300 -15.13 7.89 5.36
C VAL A 300 -15.26 6.39 5.13
N MET A 301 -16.37 5.81 5.54
CA MET A 301 -16.60 4.38 5.45
C MET A 301 -17.97 4.10 4.84
N LYS A 302 -18.00 3.38 3.73
CA LYS A 302 -19.24 3.05 3.02
C LYS A 302 -19.57 1.58 3.24
N THR A 303 -20.67 1.34 3.92
CA THR A 303 -21.25 0.00 4.09
C THR A 303 -22.41 -0.20 3.10
N GLY A 304 -22.95 -1.42 3.03
CA GLY A 304 -24.16 -1.67 2.26
C GLY A 304 -25.43 -0.96 2.78
N LYS A 305 -25.38 -0.38 4.00
CA LYS A 305 -26.52 0.26 4.66
C LYS A 305 -26.39 1.77 4.80
N ALA A 306 -25.18 2.28 5.05
CA ALA A 306 -24.95 3.69 5.35
C ALA A 306 -23.53 4.12 4.98
N LEU A 307 -23.35 5.42 4.85
CA LEU A 307 -22.06 6.09 4.76
C LEU A 307 -21.74 6.71 6.13
N TYR A 308 -20.69 6.26 6.77
CA TYR A 308 -20.22 6.78 8.04
C TYR A 308 -19.12 7.80 7.82
N LEU A 309 -19.26 8.96 8.42
CA LEU A 309 -18.26 10.02 8.43
C LEU A 309 -17.73 10.19 9.85
N PHE A 310 -16.52 9.72 10.12
CA PHE A 310 -15.86 9.88 11.42
C PHE A 310 -14.88 11.06 11.36
N GLU A 311 -14.96 11.93 12.33
CA GLU A 311 -13.97 12.96 12.61
C GLU A 311 -13.43 12.74 14.03
N LEU A 312 -12.27 12.11 14.15
CA LEU A 312 -11.67 11.79 15.45
C LEU A 312 -10.62 12.85 15.79
N LYS A 313 -10.75 13.44 16.98
CA LYS A 313 -9.82 14.45 17.49
C LYS A 313 -9.16 13.97 18.75
N LEU A 314 -7.86 14.15 18.81
CA LEU A 314 -7.10 13.99 20.02
C LEU A 314 -7.14 15.32 20.79
N ASN A 315 -7.35 15.25 22.10
CA ASN A 315 -7.37 16.41 23.02
C ASN A 315 -8.47 17.48 22.74
N LYS A 316 -9.57 17.11 22.06
CA LYS A 316 -10.75 17.98 21.85
C LYS A 316 -12.04 17.21 22.09
N SER A 317 -13.15 17.93 22.21
CA SER A 317 -14.46 17.31 22.45
C SER A 317 -15.09 16.74 21.15
N ALA A 318 -16.04 15.81 21.33
CA ALA A 318 -16.86 15.27 20.26
C ALA A 318 -17.66 16.36 19.52
N GLU A 319 -18.14 17.40 20.24
CA GLU A 319 -18.85 18.53 19.65
C GLU A 319 -17.95 19.33 18.70
N ALA A 320 -16.66 19.46 19.03
CA ALA A 320 -15.69 20.12 18.15
C ALA A 320 -15.43 19.30 16.87
N ALA A 321 -15.48 17.97 16.96
CA ALA A 321 -15.39 17.08 15.82
C ALA A 321 -16.65 17.18 14.95
N MET A 322 -17.84 17.09 15.54
CA MET A 322 -19.12 17.22 14.83
C MET A 322 -19.22 18.55 14.08
N LYS A 323 -18.89 19.66 14.75
CA LYS A 323 -18.86 20.99 14.11
C LYS A 323 -17.94 21.04 12.88
N GLN A 324 -16.84 20.31 12.90
CA GLN A 324 -15.93 20.27 11.77
C GLN A 324 -16.48 19.44 10.59
N ILE A 325 -17.20 18.34 10.85
CA ILE A 325 -17.90 17.59 9.81
C ILE A 325 -18.87 18.50 9.07
N ASP A 326 -19.64 19.30 9.81
CA ASP A 326 -20.60 20.24 9.24
C ASP A 326 -19.93 21.35 8.42
N LEU A 327 -18.81 21.91 8.91
CA LEU A 327 -18.06 22.95 8.22
C LEU A 327 -17.41 22.48 6.90
N LYS A 328 -17.02 21.22 6.81
CA LYS A 328 -16.40 20.65 5.62
C LYS A 328 -17.41 20.22 4.56
N ASP A 329 -18.69 20.27 4.88
CA ASP A 329 -19.79 19.86 4.00
C ASP A 329 -19.59 18.52 3.30
N TYR A 330 -19.07 17.53 4.05
CA TYR A 330 -18.88 16.17 3.51
C TYR A 330 -20.19 15.55 3.03
N ALA A 331 -21.31 15.91 3.65
CA ALA A 331 -22.62 15.39 3.28
C ALA A 331 -22.99 15.72 1.82
N SER A 332 -22.65 16.92 1.33
CA SER A 332 -22.91 17.32 -0.07
C SER A 332 -22.08 16.50 -1.07
N LYS A 333 -20.84 16.17 -0.72
CA LYS A 333 -19.95 15.37 -1.60
C LYS A 333 -20.46 13.94 -1.80
N PHE A 334 -21.17 13.39 -0.82
CA PHE A 334 -21.64 12.02 -0.85
C PHE A 334 -23.17 11.90 -1.01
N ALA A 335 -23.88 13.01 -1.20
CA ALA A 335 -25.34 13.02 -1.41
C ALA A 335 -25.79 12.14 -2.60
N LEU A 336 -24.94 11.97 -3.59
CA LEU A 336 -25.19 11.12 -4.76
C LEU A 336 -25.03 9.62 -4.49
N ALA A 337 -24.50 9.22 -3.33
CA ALA A 337 -24.29 7.81 -2.99
C ALA A 337 -25.60 7.04 -2.70
N GLY A 338 -26.73 7.74 -2.52
CA GLY A 338 -28.03 7.13 -2.28
C GLY A 338 -28.17 6.40 -0.94
N LEU A 339 -27.18 6.55 -0.05
CA LEU A 339 -27.14 5.92 1.27
C LEU A 339 -27.37 6.95 2.38
N PRO A 340 -27.99 6.55 3.51
CA PRO A 340 -28.02 7.38 4.72
C PRO A 340 -26.61 7.77 5.16
N ILE A 341 -26.43 9.03 5.58
CA ILE A 341 -25.16 9.53 6.08
C ILE A 341 -25.20 9.62 7.59
N VAL A 342 -24.31 8.89 8.27
CA VAL A 342 -24.14 8.89 9.72
C VAL A 342 -22.87 9.67 10.07
N LYS A 343 -23.01 10.77 10.81
CA LYS A 343 -21.90 11.60 11.29
C LYS A 343 -21.49 11.17 12.68
N VAL A 344 -20.20 11.01 12.91
CA VAL A 344 -19.62 10.53 14.17
C VAL A 344 -18.45 11.43 14.56
N GLY A 345 -18.55 12.10 15.68
CA GLY A 345 -17.52 12.97 16.23
C GLY A 345 -16.95 12.46 17.55
#